data_86879a959cf76acab91679c410482a42
#
_entry.id   86879a959cf76acab91679c410482a42
#
_cell.length_a   1.000
_cell.length_b   1.000
_cell.length_c   1.000
_cell.angle_alpha   90.00
_cell.angle_beta   90.00
_cell.angle_gamma   90.00
#
_symmetry.space_group_name_H-M   'P 1'
#
loop_
_entity.id
_entity.type
_entity.pdbx_description
1 polymer ?
#
loop_
_entity_poly.entity_id
_entity_poly.type
_entity_poly.pdbx_seq_one_letter_code
_entity_poly.pdbx_strand_id
1 'polypeptide(L)'
;MKTFFLLVCLPAIALSQRPSDIAELVDSWAVTYGFEPELIQAIIEVESSGNVKAVSGAGAAGLMQLMPATAAAFGVRNRFDPAENIRGGVAYLAWLRDLFAGDRRLMLAAYNAGHGWVLQHGLALPSAPVVAYVDRVAFVFRRLRWERVLREGGSAL
;
A
#
# COMPACT_ATOMS: atom_id res chain seq x y z
N MET A 1 64.87 2.99 -8.50
CA MET A 1 63.64 3.72 -8.21
C MET A 1 62.51 2.74 -8.02
N LYS A 2 62.09 2.49 -6.74
CA LYS A 2 60.99 1.61 -6.41
C LYS A 2 59.76 2.42 -6.18
N THR A 3 58.77 2.33 -7.09
CA THR A 3 57.52 3.07 -7.02
C THR A 3 56.57 2.29 -6.08
N PHE A 4 56.30 2.85 -4.91
CA PHE A 4 55.32 2.35 -3.96
C PHE A 4 53.91 2.74 -4.45
N PHE A 5 53.12 1.78 -4.86
CA PHE A 5 51.70 1.96 -5.07
C PHE A 5 50.97 1.91 -3.72
N LEU A 6 50.52 3.07 -3.28
CA LEU A 6 49.69 3.17 -2.09
C LEU A 6 48.25 2.74 -2.44
N LEU A 7 47.86 1.53 -2.05
CA LEU A 7 46.50 1.01 -2.20
C LEU A 7 45.64 1.73 -1.16
N VAL A 8 44.92 2.76 -1.57
CA VAL A 8 43.89 3.42 -0.73
C VAL A 8 42.69 2.48 -0.63
N CYS A 9 42.62 1.77 0.47
CA CYS A 9 41.46 0.95 0.85
C CYS A 9 40.36 1.92 1.31
N LEU A 10 39.42 2.26 0.40
CA LEU A 10 38.21 2.97 0.77
C LEU A 10 37.35 2.04 1.65
N PRO A 11 36.90 2.47 2.83
CA PRO A 11 35.98 1.68 3.62
C PRO A 11 34.70 1.52 2.81
N ALA A 12 34.29 0.28 2.55
CA ALA A 12 32.97 -0.03 2.07
C ALA A 12 31.98 0.53 3.10
N ILE A 13 31.31 1.62 2.74
CA ILE A 13 30.17 2.12 3.48
C ILE A 13 29.13 0.98 3.37
N ALA A 14 29.06 0.15 4.41
CA ALA A 14 27.96 -0.74 4.58
C ALA A 14 26.69 0.13 4.63
N LEU A 15 25.93 0.17 3.53
CA LEU A 15 24.57 0.67 3.53
C LEU A 15 23.83 -0.24 4.53
N SER A 16 23.79 0.19 5.78
CA SER A 16 22.89 -0.38 6.76
C SER A 16 21.48 -0.22 6.19
N GLN A 17 20.93 -1.30 5.63
CA GLN A 17 19.53 -1.38 5.31
C GLN A 17 18.79 -1.31 6.66
N ARG A 18 18.44 -0.08 7.06
CA ARG A 18 17.43 0.10 8.09
C ARG A 18 16.18 -0.64 7.59
N PRO A 19 15.44 -1.33 8.47
CA PRO A 19 14.10 -1.75 8.10
C PRO A 19 13.42 -0.49 7.57
N SER A 20 13.12 -0.45 6.28
CA SER A 20 12.47 0.71 5.68
C SER A 20 11.20 0.96 6.49
N ASP A 21 11.08 2.16 7.04
CA ASP A 21 9.89 2.58 7.77
C ASP A 21 8.69 2.32 6.85
N ILE A 22 7.63 1.76 7.39
CA ILE A 22 6.39 1.50 6.64
C ILE A 22 5.93 2.76 5.91
N ALA A 23 6.10 3.93 6.52
CA ALA A 23 5.78 5.21 5.91
C ALA A 23 6.60 5.49 4.64
N GLU A 24 7.91 5.26 4.67
CA GLU A 24 8.79 5.43 3.49
C GLU A 24 8.42 4.46 2.35
N LEU A 25 8.04 3.22 2.69
CA LEU A 25 7.57 2.23 1.70
C LEU A 25 6.26 2.68 1.06
N VAL A 26 5.32 3.18 1.87
CA VAL A 26 4.04 3.70 1.38
C VAL A 26 4.26 4.88 0.45
N ASP A 27 5.06 5.87 0.86
CA ASP A 27 5.35 7.07 0.07
C ASP A 27 5.99 6.69 -1.28
N SER A 28 7.00 5.83 -1.25
CA SER A 28 7.71 5.39 -2.46
C SER A 28 6.78 4.68 -3.45
N TRP A 29 5.99 3.71 -2.99
CA TRP A 29 5.13 2.94 -3.87
C TRP A 29 3.87 3.72 -4.30
N ALA A 30 3.33 4.58 -3.42
CA ALA A 30 2.23 5.46 -3.79
C ALA A 30 2.62 6.39 -4.95
N VAL A 31 3.78 7.06 -4.83
CA VAL A 31 4.31 7.92 -5.91
C VAL A 31 4.56 7.11 -7.19
N THR A 32 5.19 5.94 -7.08
CA THR A 32 5.51 5.07 -8.23
C THR A 32 4.26 4.71 -9.04
N TYR A 33 3.15 4.46 -8.37
CA TYR A 33 1.88 4.06 -9.03
C TYR A 33 0.87 5.20 -9.16
N GLY A 34 1.23 6.43 -8.80
CA GLY A 34 0.37 7.62 -8.96
C GLY A 34 -0.81 7.67 -8.00
N PHE A 35 -0.60 7.23 -6.75
CA PHE A 35 -1.56 7.37 -5.66
C PHE A 35 -1.13 8.43 -4.65
N GLU A 36 -2.11 8.97 -3.92
CA GLU A 36 -1.83 9.74 -2.72
C GLU A 36 -1.37 8.76 -1.60
N PRO A 37 -0.24 9.03 -0.90
CA PRO A 37 0.23 8.18 0.20
C PRO A 37 -0.84 7.93 1.26
N GLU A 38 -1.66 8.94 1.56
CA GLU A 38 -2.74 8.84 2.53
C GLU A 38 -3.82 7.83 2.12
N LEU A 39 -4.01 7.57 0.82
CA LEU A 39 -4.93 6.53 0.38
C LEU A 39 -4.40 5.14 0.72
N ILE A 40 -3.11 4.92 0.50
CA ILE A 40 -2.48 3.63 0.84
C ILE A 40 -2.45 3.43 2.36
N GLN A 41 -2.13 4.49 3.12
CA GLN A 41 -2.18 4.47 4.58
C GLN A 41 -3.60 4.16 5.09
N ALA A 42 -4.63 4.76 4.49
CA ALA A 42 -6.02 4.50 4.84
C ALA A 42 -6.42 3.04 4.59
N ILE A 43 -5.99 2.46 3.48
CA ILE A 43 -6.24 1.04 3.19
C ILE A 43 -5.54 0.16 4.24
N ILE A 44 -4.26 0.39 4.54
CA ILE A 44 -3.51 -0.36 5.55
C ILE A 44 -4.20 -0.27 6.92
N GLU A 45 -4.66 0.92 7.31
CA GLU A 45 -5.36 1.11 8.59
C GLU A 45 -6.66 0.29 8.65
N VAL A 46 -7.44 0.32 7.57
CA VAL A 46 -8.73 -0.40 7.51
C VAL A 46 -8.54 -1.91 7.42
N GLU A 47 -7.50 -2.38 6.71
CA GLU A 47 -7.24 -3.81 6.48
C GLU A 47 -6.60 -4.51 7.68
N SER A 48 -5.62 -3.88 8.30
CA SER A 48 -4.77 -4.53 9.31
C SER A 48 -4.55 -3.72 10.58
N SER A 49 -5.00 -2.47 10.62
CA SER A 49 -4.62 -1.49 11.66
C SER A 49 -3.08 -1.36 11.81
N GLY A 50 -2.35 -1.52 10.69
CA GLY A 50 -0.88 -1.49 10.67
C GLY A 50 -0.19 -2.77 11.17
N ASN A 51 -0.94 -3.84 11.44
CA ASN A 51 -0.35 -5.09 11.92
C ASN A 51 0.24 -5.92 10.75
N VAL A 52 1.57 -5.98 10.70
CA VAL A 52 2.33 -6.75 9.70
C VAL A 52 1.97 -8.24 9.69
N LYS A 53 1.57 -8.78 10.85
CA LYS A 53 1.25 -10.21 11.02
C LYS A 53 -0.26 -10.51 10.98
N ALA A 54 -1.09 -9.52 10.58
CA ALA A 54 -2.53 -9.73 10.49
C ALA A 54 -2.88 -10.86 9.54
N VAL A 55 -3.83 -11.71 9.95
CA VAL A 55 -4.42 -12.78 9.13
C VAL A 55 -5.92 -12.75 9.33
N SER A 56 -6.68 -12.67 8.24
CA SER A 56 -8.15 -12.77 8.29
C SER A 56 -8.63 -14.22 8.32
N GLY A 57 -9.89 -14.43 8.75
CA GLY A 57 -10.51 -15.74 8.69
C GLY A 57 -10.63 -16.34 7.27
N ALA A 58 -10.58 -15.50 6.23
CA ALA A 58 -10.56 -15.91 4.83
C ALA A 58 -9.14 -16.17 4.29
N GLY A 59 -8.08 -15.97 5.10
CA GLY A 59 -6.71 -16.23 4.72
C GLY A 59 -5.99 -15.05 4.02
N ALA A 60 -6.56 -13.84 4.03
CA ALA A 60 -5.83 -12.63 3.65
C ALA A 60 -4.75 -12.34 4.69
N ALA A 61 -3.59 -11.78 4.28
CA ALA A 61 -2.45 -11.60 5.18
C ALA A 61 -1.66 -10.32 4.94
N GLY A 62 -1.06 -9.81 6.04
CA GLY A 62 -0.14 -8.68 6.07
C GLY A 62 -0.84 -7.32 6.09
N LEU A 63 -0.06 -6.26 5.89
CA LEU A 63 -0.50 -4.86 6.02
C LEU A 63 -1.71 -4.52 5.13
N MET A 64 -1.68 -4.95 3.88
CA MET A 64 -2.71 -4.69 2.87
C MET A 64 -3.63 -5.91 2.65
N GLN A 65 -3.62 -6.90 3.55
CA GLN A 65 -4.51 -8.08 3.56
C GLN A 65 -4.62 -8.77 2.19
N LEU A 66 -3.48 -9.16 1.62
CA LEU A 66 -3.46 -9.84 0.33
C LEU A 66 -3.91 -11.29 0.44
N MET A 67 -4.87 -11.68 -0.38
CA MET A 67 -5.22 -13.09 -0.59
C MET A 67 -4.07 -13.83 -1.27
N PRO A 68 -3.90 -15.16 -1.05
CA PRO A 68 -2.82 -15.94 -1.66
C PRO A 68 -2.72 -15.80 -3.17
N ALA A 69 -3.85 -15.86 -3.88
CA ALA A 69 -3.90 -15.74 -5.33
C ALA A 69 -3.48 -14.34 -5.81
N THR A 70 -3.93 -13.28 -5.12
CA THR A 70 -3.52 -11.90 -5.41
C THR A 70 -2.03 -11.71 -5.16
N ALA A 71 -1.53 -12.20 -4.03
CA ALA A 71 -0.11 -12.14 -3.70
C ALA A 71 0.77 -12.81 -4.78
N ALA A 72 0.39 -14.01 -5.23
CA ALA A 72 1.08 -14.71 -6.31
C ALA A 72 1.05 -13.94 -7.63
N ALA A 73 -0.12 -13.40 -8.02
CA ALA A 73 -0.30 -12.64 -9.26
C ALA A 73 0.55 -11.36 -9.31
N PHE A 74 0.80 -10.72 -8.15
CA PHE A 74 1.59 -9.50 -8.04
C PHE A 74 3.01 -9.72 -7.48
N GLY A 75 3.50 -10.97 -7.52
CA GLY A 75 4.89 -11.32 -7.23
C GLY A 75 5.28 -11.14 -5.76
N VAL A 76 4.33 -11.30 -4.84
CA VAL A 76 4.55 -11.28 -3.39
C VAL A 76 4.82 -12.71 -2.92
N ARG A 77 6.04 -12.98 -2.47
CA ARG A 77 6.47 -14.31 -1.97
C ARG A 77 6.22 -14.46 -0.48
N ASN A 78 6.42 -13.37 0.27
CA ASN A 78 6.16 -13.32 1.69
C ASN A 78 5.16 -12.20 2.01
N ARG A 79 3.91 -12.56 2.28
CA ARG A 79 2.84 -11.61 2.61
C ARG A 79 3.03 -10.89 3.95
N PHE A 80 3.95 -11.37 4.80
CA PHE A 80 4.32 -10.75 6.07
C PHE A 80 5.56 -9.85 5.97
N ASP A 81 6.22 -9.81 4.82
CA ASP A 81 7.25 -8.82 4.53
C ASP A 81 6.60 -7.49 4.17
N PRO A 82 6.86 -6.39 4.93
CA PRO A 82 6.22 -5.10 4.67
C PRO A 82 6.47 -4.57 3.27
N ALA A 83 7.70 -4.70 2.77
CA ALA A 83 8.08 -4.17 1.46
C ALA A 83 7.38 -4.95 0.33
N GLU A 84 7.36 -6.28 0.39
CA GLU A 84 6.67 -7.10 -0.60
C GLU A 84 5.15 -6.89 -0.54
N ASN A 85 4.57 -6.83 0.66
CA ASN A 85 3.14 -6.70 0.86
C ASN A 85 2.61 -5.35 0.36
N ILE A 86 3.26 -4.23 0.73
CA ILE A 86 2.87 -2.89 0.27
C ILE A 86 3.06 -2.78 -1.24
N ARG A 87 4.22 -3.19 -1.78
CA ARG A 87 4.46 -3.17 -3.23
C ARG A 87 3.38 -3.91 -4.00
N GLY A 88 3.10 -5.16 -3.60
CA GLY A 88 2.10 -5.99 -4.29
C GLY A 88 0.68 -5.47 -4.13
N GLY A 89 0.32 -4.95 -2.96
CA GLY A 89 -0.98 -4.36 -2.68
C GLY A 89 -1.24 -3.09 -3.49
N VAL A 90 -0.24 -2.20 -3.58
CA VAL A 90 -0.33 -0.98 -4.40
C VAL A 90 -0.37 -1.31 -5.89
N ALA A 91 0.41 -2.30 -6.35
CA ALA A 91 0.36 -2.77 -7.74
C ALA A 91 -1.02 -3.36 -8.09
N TYR A 92 -1.63 -4.14 -7.19
CA TYR A 92 -2.99 -4.64 -7.37
C TYR A 92 -4.01 -3.50 -7.42
N LEU A 93 -3.87 -2.50 -6.54
CA LEU A 93 -4.74 -1.33 -6.53
C LEU A 93 -4.63 -0.53 -7.84
N ALA A 94 -3.43 -0.39 -8.39
CA ALA A 94 -3.21 0.27 -9.68
C ALA A 94 -3.86 -0.50 -10.83
N TRP A 95 -3.74 -1.81 -10.84
CA TRP A 95 -4.42 -2.65 -11.82
C TRP A 95 -5.95 -2.50 -11.73
N LEU A 96 -6.52 -2.45 -10.52
CA LEU A 96 -7.95 -2.20 -10.31
C LEU A 96 -8.37 -0.80 -10.78
N ARG A 97 -7.55 0.23 -10.51
CA ARG A 97 -7.80 1.59 -11.01
C ARG A 97 -7.95 1.60 -12.53
N ASP A 98 -7.03 0.93 -13.22
CA ASP A 98 -7.03 0.88 -14.67
C ASP A 98 -8.22 0.06 -15.20
N LEU A 99 -8.55 -1.06 -14.53
CA LEU A 99 -9.72 -1.90 -14.86
C LEU A 99 -11.04 -1.14 -14.73
N PHE A 100 -11.16 -0.24 -13.76
CA PHE A 100 -12.37 0.54 -13.50
C PHE A 100 -12.27 2.00 -13.97
N ALA A 101 -11.40 2.27 -14.96
CA ALA A 101 -11.24 3.57 -15.61
C ALA A 101 -11.07 4.75 -14.62
N GLY A 102 -10.40 4.52 -13.50
CA GLY A 102 -10.14 5.53 -12.47
C GLY A 102 -11.28 5.74 -11.47
N ASP A 103 -12.40 5.02 -11.57
CA ASP A 103 -13.46 5.11 -10.57
C ASP A 103 -12.96 4.57 -9.22
N ARG A 104 -12.69 5.49 -8.28
CA ARG A 104 -12.14 5.16 -6.96
C ARG A 104 -13.09 4.29 -6.12
N ARG A 105 -14.39 4.47 -6.27
CA ARG A 105 -15.37 3.69 -5.50
C ARG A 105 -15.42 2.24 -5.97
N LEU A 106 -15.44 2.04 -7.30
CA LEU A 106 -15.39 0.70 -7.90
C LEU A 106 -14.06 0.01 -7.60
N MET A 107 -12.94 0.74 -7.69
CA MET A 107 -11.60 0.25 -7.35
C MET A 107 -11.55 -0.26 -5.90
N LEU A 108 -12.02 0.52 -4.92
CA LEU A 108 -12.02 0.12 -3.51
C LEU A 108 -13.01 -1.03 -3.24
N ALA A 109 -14.19 -1.00 -3.86
CA ALA A 109 -15.14 -2.10 -3.77
C ALA A 109 -14.55 -3.41 -4.30
N ALA A 110 -13.83 -3.36 -5.42
CA ALA A 110 -13.18 -4.50 -6.03
C ALA A 110 -11.96 -4.99 -5.24
N TYR A 111 -11.25 -4.09 -4.57
CA TYR A 111 -10.18 -4.46 -3.66
C TYR A 111 -10.70 -5.35 -2.52
N ASN A 112 -11.83 -4.99 -1.92
CA ASN A 112 -12.44 -5.71 -0.81
C ASN A 112 -13.21 -6.96 -1.25
N ALA A 113 -14.09 -6.84 -2.26
CA ALA A 113 -15.02 -7.91 -2.66
C ALA A 113 -14.51 -8.79 -3.80
N GLY A 114 -13.38 -8.40 -4.43
CA GLY A 114 -12.88 -9.02 -5.65
C GLY A 114 -13.46 -8.39 -6.92
N HIS A 115 -12.59 -8.21 -7.91
CA HIS A 115 -12.93 -7.52 -9.17
C HIS A 115 -14.02 -8.25 -9.97
N GLY A 116 -14.01 -9.59 -9.97
CA GLY A 116 -15.02 -10.37 -10.69
C GLY A 116 -16.43 -10.12 -10.18
N TRP A 117 -16.59 -10.00 -8.86
CA TRP A 117 -17.87 -9.66 -8.27
C TRP A 117 -18.34 -8.25 -8.69
N VAL A 118 -17.44 -7.26 -8.63
CA VAL A 118 -17.77 -5.86 -8.98
C VAL A 118 -18.07 -5.71 -10.48
N LEU A 119 -17.39 -6.45 -11.36
CA LEU A 119 -17.68 -6.45 -12.79
C LEU A 119 -19.09 -6.98 -13.11
N GLN A 120 -19.58 -7.93 -12.33
CA GLN A 120 -20.94 -8.49 -12.50
C GLN A 120 -22.05 -7.60 -11.91
N HIS A 121 -21.79 -6.94 -10.79
CA HIS A 121 -22.84 -6.28 -10.00
C HIS A 121 -22.69 -4.74 -9.97
N GLY A 122 -21.51 -4.21 -10.30
CA GLY A 122 -21.20 -2.79 -10.16
C GLY A 122 -21.43 -2.28 -8.73
N LEU A 123 -21.77 -0.99 -8.61
CA LEU A 123 -22.25 -0.41 -7.34
C LEU A 123 -23.78 -0.40 -7.22
N ALA A 124 -24.49 -0.96 -8.20
CA ALA A 124 -25.96 -0.90 -8.23
C ALA A 124 -26.63 -1.78 -7.15
N LEU A 125 -25.93 -2.81 -6.68
CA LEU A 125 -26.37 -3.64 -5.54
C LEU A 125 -25.18 -3.85 -4.58
N PRO A 126 -24.67 -2.80 -3.92
CA PRO A 126 -23.56 -2.97 -3.00
C PRO A 126 -24.06 -3.77 -1.80
N SER A 127 -23.40 -4.90 -1.50
CA SER A 127 -23.61 -5.52 -0.20
C SER A 127 -23.24 -4.50 0.88
N ALA A 128 -24.04 -4.42 1.95
CA ALA A 128 -23.77 -3.47 3.04
C ALA A 128 -22.31 -3.50 3.56
N PRO A 129 -21.64 -4.68 3.67
CA PRO A 129 -20.23 -4.75 4.02
C PRO A 129 -19.28 -4.04 3.05
N VAL A 130 -19.52 -4.13 1.74
CA VAL A 130 -18.65 -3.47 0.73
C VAL A 130 -18.80 -1.95 0.79
N VAL A 131 -20.03 -1.45 0.93
CA VAL A 131 -20.26 0.00 1.13
C VAL A 131 -19.56 0.48 2.39
N ALA A 132 -19.73 -0.24 3.50
CA ALA A 132 -19.12 0.10 4.78
C ALA A 132 -17.56 0.11 4.68
N TYR A 133 -16.98 -0.78 3.88
CA TYR A 133 -15.54 -0.77 3.62
C TYR A 133 -15.12 0.50 2.86
N VAL A 134 -15.77 0.79 1.74
CA VAL A 134 -15.48 1.98 0.92
C VAL A 134 -15.61 3.26 1.75
N ASP A 135 -16.67 3.36 2.55
CA ASP A 135 -16.91 4.54 3.41
C ASP A 135 -15.84 4.67 4.51
N ARG A 136 -15.41 3.56 5.12
CA ARG A 136 -14.33 3.57 6.11
C ARG A 136 -13.01 4.04 5.52
N VAL A 137 -12.61 3.49 4.35
CA VAL A 137 -11.39 3.94 3.67
C VAL A 137 -11.49 5.42 3.31
N ALA A 138 -12.63 5.88 2.77
CA ALA A 138 -12.84 7.28 2.44
C ALA A 138 -12.81 8.20 3.68
N PHE A 139 -13.33 7.75 4.81
CA PHE A 139 -13.27 8.49 6.07
C PHE A 139 -11.83 8.65 6.56
N VAL A 140 -11.08 7.53 6.66
CA VAL A 140 -9.69 7.53 7.10
C VAL A 140 -8.82 8.37 6.17
N PHE A 141 -9.01 8.22 4.86
CA PHE A 141 -8.29 9.01 3.86
C PHE A 141 -8.48 10.51 4.04
N ARG A 142 -9.72 10.98 4.23
CA ARG A 142 -10.00 12.41 4.49
C ARG A 142 -9.36 12.90 5.78
N ARG A 143 -9.39 12.08 6.85
CA ARG A 143 -8.75 12.39 8.13
C ARG A 143 -7.24 12.56 7.96
N LEU A 144 -6.56 11.62 7.32
CA LEU A 144 -5.11 11.66 7.11
C LEU A 144 -4.69 12.86 6.24
N ARG A 145 -5.45 13.17 5.19
CA ARG A 145 -5.21 14.37 4.38
C ARG A 145 -5.35 15.65 5.20
N TRP A 146 -6.36 15.75 6.03
CA TRP A 146 -6.56 16.91 6.90
C TRP A 146 -5.40 17.07 7.90
N GLU A 147 -4.98 15.99 8.55
CA GLU A 147 -3.84 15.97 9.46
C GLU A 147 -2.54 16.41 8.77
N ARG A 148 -2.34 16.02 7.52
CA ARG A 148 -1.19 16.48 6.72
C ARG A 148 -1.25 17.99 6.45
N VAL A 149 -2.39 18.50 6.00
CA VAL A 149 -2.56 19.95 5.78
C VAL A 149 -2.28 20.77 7.03
N LEU A 150 -2.73 20.30 8.19
CA LEU A 150 -2.45 20.97 9.47
C LEU A 150 -0.96 20.96 9.82
N ARG A 151 -0.24 19.88 9.55
CA ARG A 151 1.21 19.81 9.79
C ARG A 151 2.00 20.74 8.86
N GLU A 152 1.63 20.77 7.57
CA GLU A 152 2.29 21.61 6.57
C GLU A 152 1.93 23.10 6.73
N GLY A 153 0.67 23.41 7.05
CA GLY A 153 0.20 24.78 7.26
C GLY A 153 0.65 25.39 8.59
N GLY A 154 0.89 24.57 9.63
CA GLY A 154 1.42 25.04 10.93
C GLY A 154 2.92 25.35 10.91
N SER A 155 3.66 24.95 9.87
CA SER A 155 5.08 25.28 9.70
C SER A 155 5.32 26.62 8.99
N ALA A 156 4.26 27.33 8.60
CA ALA A 156 4.34 28.59 7.85
C ALA A 156 3.96 29.84 8.67
N LEU A 157 3.83 29.70 10.00
CA LEU A 157 3.63 30.80 10.99
C LEU A 157 4.84 30.83 11.94
#